data_30988fc41b97b5f00d7d74bcae014614
#
_entry.id   30988fc41b97b5f00d7d74bcae014614
#
_cell.length_a   1.000
_cell.length_b   1.000
_cell.length_c   1.000
_cell.angle_alpha   90.00
_cell.angle_beta   90.00
_cell.angle_gamma   90.00
#
_symmetry.space_group_name_H-M   'P 1'
#
loop_
_entity.id
_entity.type
_entity.pdbx_description
1 polymer ?
#
loop_
_entity_poly.entity_id
_entity_poly.type
_entity_poly.pdbx_seq_one_letter_code
_entity_poly.pdbx_strand_id
1 'polypeptide(L)'
;AYIVAFLGVSRAGGIPVPVFPPEPRRRKTSELNAFCQIAESCGATFALTSSLYDFAKKTAALSKLVQGGDAAWPSSLKWVVCDIDKSTPGLQAEPSSQEVAFLQFTSGSTSAPKGVVITHSSLKHNLDLIVDDLKADESTINVSWLPQYHDMGLIGSYLGTLRCGGRGYYASPLKFVARPASWLEAISQVRGTHSQT
;
A
#
# COMPACT_ATOMS: atom_id res chain seq x y z
N ALA A 1 -6.59 -5.54 -4.59
CA ALA A 1 -5.37 -5.58 -5.43
C ALA A 1 -4.12 -5.24 -4.62
N TYR A 2 -4.06 -4.09 -3.92
CA TYR A 2 -2.85 -3.59 -3.25
C TYR A 2 -2.22 -4.58 -2.26
N ILE A 3 -2.95 -5.03 -1.25
CA ILE A 3 -2.42 -5.94 -0.23
C ILE A 3 -1.98 -7.29 -0.83
N VAL A 4 -2.68 -7.76 -1.85
CA VAL A 4 -2.31 -9.00 -2.55
C VAL A 4 -0.99 -8.82 -3.31
N ALA A 5 -0.80 -7.68 -3.97
CA ALA A 5 0.46 -7.35 -4.62
C ALA A 5 1.60 -7.21 -3.61
N PHE A 6 1.36 -6.54 -2.46
CA PHE A 6 2.31 -6.40 -1.37
C PHE A 6 2.79 -7.77 -0.85
N LEU A 7 1.85 -8.65 -0.48
CA LEU A 7 2.16 -9.99 0.00
C LEU A 7 2.79 -10.88 -1.10
N GLY A 8 2.35 -10.69 -2.35
CA GLY A 8 2.90 -11.40 -3.51
C GLY A 8 4.36 -11.07 -3.76
N VAL A 9 4.75 -9.79 -3.65
CA VAL A 9 6.17 -9.37 -3.75
C VAL A 9 6.99 -10.02 -2.66
N SER A 10 6.54 -9.95 -1.40
CA SER A 10 7.23 -10.58 -0.27
C SER A 10 7.39 -12.09 -0.47
N ARG A 11 6.32 -12.78 -0.92
CA ARG A 11 6.35 -14.22 -1.19
C ARG A 11 7.28 -14.61 -2.34
N ALA A 12 7.43 -13.71 -3.33
CA ALA A 12 8.37 -13.89 -4.44
C ALA A 12 9.84 -13.56 -4.08
N GLY A 13 10.14 -13.24 -2.82
CA GLY A 13 11.48 -12.88 -2.35
C GLY A 13 11.88 -11.44 -2.65
N GLY A 14 10.93 -10.60 -3.06
CA GLY A 14 11.16 -9.17 -3.24
C GLY A 14 10.90 -8.38 -1.96
N ILE A 15 11.40 -7.14 -1.91
CA ILE A 15 11.14 -6.19 -0.81
C ILE A 15 10.06 -5.20 -1.28
N PRO A 16 8.83 -5.27 -0.75
CA PRO A 16 7.80 -4.29 -1.08
C PRO A 16 8.15 -2.90 -0.56
N VAL A 17 7.80 -1.88 -1.35
CA VAL A 17 7.94 -0.47 -0.95
C VAL A 17 6.57 0.20 -1.11
N PRO A 18 5.78 0.30 -0.02
CA PRO A 18 4.51 0.98 -0.02
C PRO A 18 4.68 2.47 -0.33
N VAL A 19 3.98 2.96 -1.35
CA VAL A 19 4.05 4.36 -1.74
C VAL A 19 2.67 4.96 -2.03
N PHE A 20 2.52 6.25 -1.78
CA PHE A 20 1.37 7.01 -2.24
C PHE A 20 1.34 7.01 -3.78
N PRO A 21 0.22 6.65 -4.43
CA PRO A 21 0.10 6.70 -5.88
C PRO A 21 -0.07 8.14 -6.35
N PRO A 22 0.94 8.78 -7.01
CA PRO A 22 0.81 10.14 -7.50
C PRO A 22 -0.30 10.27 -8.54
N GLU A 23 -1.05 11.38 -8.55
CA GLU A 23 -2.09 11.60 -9.54
C GLU A 23 -1.48 11.82 -10.94
N PRO A 24 -1.70 10.91 -11.93
CA PRO A 24 -1.01 10.96 -13.20
C PRO A 24 -1.34 12.20 -14.05
N ARG A 25 -2.52 12.80 -13.82
CA ARG A 25 -3.02 13.95 -14.60
C ARG A 25 -2.51 15.29 -14.09
N ARG A 26 -2.02 15.34 -12.84
CA ARG A 26 -1.46 16.58 -12.27
C ARG A 26 -0.06 16.84 -12.80
N ARG A 27 0.24 18.10 -13.12
CA ARG A 27 1.58 18.54 -13.52
C ARG A 27 2.40 18.78 -12.26
N LYS A 28 3.70 18.37 -12.28
CA LYS A 28 4.70 18.66 -11.21
C LYS A 28 4.09 18.70 -9.80
N THR A 29 3.82 17.55 -9.23
CA THR A 29 3.35 17.48 -7.87
C THR A 29 4.50 17.08 -6.96
N SER A 30 4.49 17.58 -5.73
CA SER A 30 5.38 17.10 -4.67
C SER A 30 5.32 15.57 -4.51
N GLU A 31 4.14 14.99 -4.76
CA GLU A 31 3.89 13.56 -4.73
C GLU A 31 4.69 12.78 -5.79
N LEU A 32 4.75 13.27 -7.03
CA LEU A 32 5.54 12.62 -8.09
C LEU A 32 7.04 12.75 -7.80
N ASN A 33 7.49 13.90 -7.32
CA ASN A 33 8.89 14.09 -6.92
C ASN A 33 9.27 13.15 -5.77
N ALA A 34 8.43 13.04 -4.74
CA ALA A 34 8.64 12.10 -3.64
C ALA A 34 8.68 10.65 -4.13
N PHE A 35 7.78 10.26 -5.04
CA PHE A 35 7.79 8.94 -5.66
C PHE A 35 9.09 8.65 -6.40
N CYS A 36 9.59 9.61 -7.21
CA CYS A 36 10.85 9.48 -7.93
C CYS A 36 12.04 9.33 -6.97
N GLN A 37 12.10 10.17 -5.93
CA GLN A 37 13.14 10.10 -4.90
C GLN A 37 13.12 8.79 -4.13
N ILE A 38 11.94 8.27 -3.79
CA ILE A 38 11.80 6.95 -3.15
C ILE A 38 12.33 5.85 -4.07
N ALA A 39 11.88 5.83 -5.33
CA ALA A 39 12.29 4.82 -6.29
C ALA A 39 13.81 4.81 -6.50
N GLU A 40 14.43 5.98 -6.59
CA GLU A 40 15.87 6.14 -6.73
C GLU A 40 16.61 5.69 -5.46
N SER A 41 16.18 6.15 -4.28
CA SER A 41 16.88 5.87 -3.03
C SER A 41 16.86 4.40 -2.63
N CYS A 42 15.82 3.64 -2.99
CA CYS A 42 15.74 2.21 -2.72
C CYS A 42 16.17 1.34 -3.92
N GLY A 43 16.59 1.93 -5.03
CA GLY A 43 17.01 1.19 -6.23
C GLY A 43 15.88 0.35 -6.83
N ALA A 44 14.63 0.83 -6.76
CA ALA A 44 13.50 0.10 -7.27
C ALA A 44 13.59 -0.12 -8.78
N THR A 45 13.38 -1.36 -9.22
CA THR A 45 13.40 -1.75 -10.64
C THR A 45 12.00 -1.98 -11.21
N PHE A 46 11.02 -2.27 -10.34
CA PHE A 46 9.64 -2.53 -10.74
C PHE A 46 8.65 -1.64 -9.98
N ALA A 47 7.61 -1.19 -10.67
CA ALA A 47 6.44 -0.57 -10.08
C ALA A 47 5.21 -1.41 -10.40
N LEU A 48 4.57 -1.95 -9.37
CA LEU A 48 3.33 -2.70 -9.51
C LEU A 48 2.14 -1.76 -9.50
N THR A 49 1.21 -1.96 -10.41
CA THR A 49 0.05 -1.08 -10.58
C THR A 49 -1.20 -1.85 -11.00
N SER A 50 -2.36 -1.19 -10.96
CA SER A 50 -3.59 -1.72 -11.54
C SER A 50 -3.75 -1.29 -13.01
N SER A 51 -4.54 -2.04 -13.79
CA SER A 51 -4.90 -1.67 -15.15
C SER A 51 -5.50 -0.27 -15.25
N LEU A 52 -6.37 0.10 -14.30
CA LEU A 52 -6.98 1.43 -14.27
C LEU A 52 -5.95 2.57 -14.09
N TYR A 53 -4.99 2.39 -13.19
CA TYR A 53 -3.94 3.39 -12.96
C TYR A 53 -2.98 3.47 -14.15
N ASP A 54 -2.59 2.33 -14.72
CA ASP A 54 -1.73 2.29 -15.90
C ASP A 54 -2.39 2.98 -17.11
N PHE A 55 -3.69 2.75 -17.31
CA PHE A 55 -4.47 3.46 -18.32
C PHE A 55 -4.49 4.98 -18.08
N ALA A 56 -4.74 5.42 -16.84
CA ALA A 56 -4.72 6.83 -16.47
C ALA A 56 -3.33 7.46 -16.69
N LYS A 57 -2.26 6.74 -16.38
CA LYS A 57 -0.88 7.17 -16.63
C LYS A 57 -0.57 7.31 -18.13
N LYS A 58 -0.97 6.33 -18.94
CA LYS A 58 -0.77 6.35 -20.41
C LYS A 58 -1.54 7.49 -21.07
N THR A 59 -2.80 7.70 -20.69
CA THR A 59 -3.62 8.80 -21.23
C THR A 59 -3.09 10.18 -20.83
N ALA A 60 -2.60 10.32 -19.59
CA ALA A 60 -1.94 11.54 -19.15
C ALA A 60 -0.62 11.82 -19.91
N ALA A 61 0.15 10.80 -20.23
CA ALA A 61 1.36 10.95 -21.03
C ALA A 61 1.05 11.42 -22.45
N LEU A 62 0.03 10.87 -23.09
CA LEU A 62 -0.42 11.33 -24.43
C LEU A 62 -0.86 12.78 -24.42
N SER A 63 -1.62 13.22 -23.41
CA SER A 63 -2.03 14.63 -23.30
C SER A 63 -0.85 15.58 -23.07
N LYS A 64 0.22 15.12 -22.39
CA LYS A 64 1.45 15.90 -22.17
C LYS A 64 2.29 16.06 -23.43
N LEU A 65 2.34 15.06 -24.31
CA LEU A 65 3.00 15.17 -25.63
C LEU A 65 2.40 16.30 -26.49
N VAL A 66 1.10 16.53 -26.36
CA VAL A 66 0.39 17.59 -27.12
C VAL A 66 0.58 18.98 -26.49
N GLN A 67 0.80 19.07 -25.17
CA GLN A 67 0.78 20.34 -24.42
C GLN A 67 2.15 20.80 -23.88
N GLY A 68 3.22 20.02 -24.11
CA GLY A 68 4.57 20.32 -23.60
C GLY A 68 4.67 20.33 -22.09
N GLY A 69 5.26 19.34 -21.47
CA GLY A 69 5.40 19.31 -20.00
C GLY A 69 6.34 18.21 -19.49
N ASP A 70 7.22 18.60 -18.56
CA ASP A 70 8.37 17.84 -18.03
C ASP A 70 8.10 17.07 -16.74
N ALA A 71 7.02 16.36 -16.59
CA ALA A 71 6.91 15.44 -15.45
C ALA A 71 7.14 14.00 -15.92
N ALA A 72 8.39 13.59 -15.94
CA ALA A 72 8.78 12.24 -16.36
C ALA A 72 8.73 11.30 -15.16
N TRP A 73 8.06 10.16 -15.33
CA TRP A 73 8.19 9.01 -14.45
C TRP A 73 9.62 8.47 -14.56
N PRO A 74 10.19 7.87 -13.48
CA PRO A 74 11.52 7.29 -13.55
C PRO A 74 11.61 6.29 -14.70
N SER A 75 12.52 6.54 -15.64
CA SER A 75 12.75 5.65 -16.80
C SER A 75 13.33 4.29 -16.41
N SER A 76 13.94 4.21 -15.24
CA SER A 76 14.49 2.98 -14.66
C SER A 76 13.40 1.99 -14.19
N LEU A 77 12.17 2.46 -13.95
CA LEU A 77 11.09 1.63 -13.44
C LEU A 77 10.35 0.88 -14.55
N LYS A 78 10.35 -0.44 -14.47
CA LYS A 78 9.48 -1.29 -15.28
C LYS A 78 8.10 -1.38 -14.62
N TRP A 79 7.07 -0.89 -15.30
CA TRP A 79 5.69 -0.94 -14.83
C TRP A 79 5.04 -2.29 -15.14
N VAL A 80 4.50 -2.94 -14.11
CA VAL A 80 3.84 -4.24 -14.22
C VAL A 80 2.40 -4.09 -13.69
N VAL A 81 1.45 -4.42 -14.57
CA VAL A 81 0.03 -4.44 -14.19
C VAL A 81 -0.25 -5.73 -13.41
N CYS A 82 -0.74 -5.59 -12.19
CA CYS A 82 -1.12 -6.67 -11.29
C CYS A 82 -2.63 -6.66 -11.08
N ASP A 83 -3.38 -7.17 -12.06
CA ASP A 83 -4.78 -7.48 -11.84
C ASP A 83 -4.88 -8.89 -11.25
N ILE A 84 -5.74 -9.04 -10.23
CA ILE A 84 -5.91 -10.32 -9.56
C ILE A 84 -6.68 -11.24 -10.48
N ASP A 85 -5.99 -12.19 -11.07
CA ASP A 85 -6.60 -13.31 -11.77
C ASP A 85 -6.73 -14.50 -10.79
N LYS A 86 -7.96 -14.85 -10.44
CA LYS A 86 -8.25 -15.98 -9.56
C LYS A 86 -8.02 -17.35 -10.23
N SER A 87 -7.85 -17.37 -11.54
CA SER A 87 -7.60 -18.59 -12.32
C SER A 87 -6.11 -18.98 -12.35
N THR A 88 -5.21 -18.04 -12.06
CA THR A 88 -3.77 -18.33 -12.03
C THR A 88 -3.40 -19.07 -10.76
N PRO A 89 -2.85 -20.29 -10.85
CA PRO A 89 -2.36 -21.02 -9.68
C PRO A 89 -1.31 -20.20 -8.95
N GLY A 90 -1.43 -20.08 -7.63
CA GLY A 90 -0.42 -19.40 -6.82
C GLY A 90 0.92 -20.16 -6.89
N LEU A 91 2.02 -19.45 -6.98
CA LEU A 91 3.35 -20.04 -6.84
C LEU A 91 3.45 -20.68 -5.45
N GLN A 92 3.76 -21.98 -5.42
CA GLN A 92 4.20 -22.68 -4.21
C GLN A 92 5.69 -22.36 -3.99
N ALA A 93 5.98 -21.09 -3.71
CA ALA A 93 7.34 -20.71 -3.35
C ALA A 93 7.55 -20.91 -1.84
N GLU A 94 8.69 -21.48 -1.47
CA GLU A 94 9.14 -21.48 -0.09
C GLU A 94 9.20 -20.04 0.43
N PRO A 95 8.89 -19.80 1.71
CA PRO A 95 9.03 -18.48 2.30
C PRO A 95 10.47 -17.99 2.11
N SER A 96 10.61 -16.75 1.68
CA SER A 96 11.94 -16.13 1.56
C SER A 96 12.60 -16.10 2.94
N SER A 97 13.87 -16.51 3.00
CA SER A 97 14.70 -16.35 4.20
C SER A 97 15.17 -14.90 4.42
N GLN A 98 14.67 -13.97 3.61
CA GLN A 98 15.06 -12.58 3.63
C GLN A 98 14.68 -11.91 4.96
N GLU A 99 15.64 -11.23 5.57
CA GLU A 99 15.45 -10.56 6.86
C GLU A 99 14.51 -9.35 6.74
N VAL A 100 14.62 -8.58 5.64
CA VAL A 100 13.83 -7.37 5.40
C VAL A 100 12.44 -7.72 4.89
N ALA A 101 11.40 -7.32 5.64
CA ALA A 101 10.01 -7.53 5.23
C ALA A 101 9.56 -6.50 4.19
N PHE A 102 9.84 -5.22 4.43
CA PHE A 102 9.51 -4.12 3.51
C PHE A 102 10.21 -2.82 3.90
N LEU A 103 10.18 -1.82 3.02
CA LEU A 103 10.67 -0.47 3.30
C LEU A 103 9.48 0.48 3.47
N GLN A 104 9.37 1.13 4.63
CA GLN A 104 8.36 2.15 4.88
C GLN A 104 8.97 3.53 4.77
N PHE A 105 8.55 4.30 3.75
CA PHE A 105 9.00 5.68 3.63
C PHE A 105 8.09 6.63 4.40
N THR A 106 8.69 7.56 5.13
CA THR A 106 8.00 8.63 5.84
C THR A 106 8.20 9.95 5.09
N SER A 107 7.15 10.77 5.04
CA SER A 107 7.26 12.16 4.61
C SER A 107 7.96 12.94 5.71
N GLY A 108 9.30 12.94 5.71
CA GLY A 108 10.08 13.72 6.67
C GLY A 108 9.74 15.20 6.58
N SER A 109 9.76 15.90 7.71
CA SER A 109 9.61 17.37 7.79
C SER A 109 10.72 18.14 7.05
N THR A 110 11.75 17.45 6.56
CA THR A 110 12.92 17.99 5.86
C THR A 110 13.10 17.27 4.53
N SER A 111 12.76 17.93 3.46
CA SER A 111 13.11 17.81 2.03
C SER A 111 13.23 16.43 1.34
N ALA A 112 13.70 15.37 1.93
CA ALA A 112 13.84 14.05 1.27
C ALA A 112 13.10 12.93 2.03
N PRO A 113 12.40 12.03 1.33
CA PRO A 113 11.78 10.86 1.94
C PRO A 113 12.82 9.99 2.66
N LYS A 114 12.53 9.57 3.90
CA LYS A 114 13.40 8.67 4.67
C LYS A 114 12.79 7.27 4.68
N GLY A 115 13.55 6.29 4.21
CA GLY A 115 13.17 4.88 4.23
C GLY A 115 13.52 4.23 5.57
N VAL A 116 12.53 3.63 6.21
CA VAL A 116 12.71 2.78 7.41
C VAL A 116 12.71 1.34 6.97
N VAL A 117 13.75 0.60 7.35
CA VAL A 117 13.86 -0.84 7.10
C VAL A 117 13.03 -1.58 8.14
N ILE A 118 11.98 -2.25 7.70
CA ILE A 118 11.15 -3.11 8.54
C ILE A 118 11.57 -4.56 8.33
N THR A 119 12.07 -5.20 9.38
CA THR A 119 12.43 -6.61 9.35
C THR A 119 11.22 -7.50 9.68
N HIS A 120 11.26 -8.78 9.26
CA HIS A 120 10.22 -9.74 9.65
C HIS A 120 10.12 -9.90 11.17
N SER A 121 11.24 -9.83 11.86
CA SER A 121 11.28 -9.93 13.34
C SER A 121 10.62 -8.72 14.00
N SER A 122 10.98 -7.49 13.60
CA SER A 122 10.39 -6.27 14.16
C SER A 122 8.90 -6.16 13.83
N LEU A 123 8.51 -6.53 12.61
CA LEU A 123 7.10 -6.56 12.19
C LEU A 123 6.29 -7.55 13.04
N LYS A 124 6.80 -8.78 13.20
CA LYS A 124 6.15 -9.79 14.02
C LYS A 124 5.95 -9.30 15.45
N HIS A 125 7.00 -8.78 16.08
CA HIS A 125 6.92 -8.27 17.45
C HIS A 125 5.89 -7.13 17.57
N ASN A 126 5.92 -6.19 16.66
CA ASN A 126 4.95 -5.07 16.67
C ASN A 126 3.51 -5.55 16.45
N LEU A 127 3.29 -6.51 15.55
CA LEU A 127 1.96 -7.09 15.33
C LEU A 127 1.46 -7.87 16.54
N ASP A 128 2.34 -8.60 17.24
CA ASP A 128 2.00 -9.30 18.48
C ASP A 128 1.54 -8.29 19.55
N LEU A 129 2.28 -7.20 19.76
CA LEU A 129 1.88 -6.12 20.68
C LEU A 129 0.53 -5.50 20.31
N ILE A 130 0.31 -5.18 19.02
CA ILE A 130 -0.95 -4.60 18.56
C ILE A 130 -2.13 -5.55 18.83
N VAL A 131 -1.96 -6.83 18.55
CA VAL A 131 -3.00 -7.85 18.77
C VAL A 131 -3.30 -8.00 20.25
N ASP A 132 -2.28 -8.05 21.09
CA ASP A 132 -2.40 -8.21 22.55
C ASP A 132 -3.06 -6.96 23.20
N ASP A 133 -2.60 -5.76 22.85
CA ASP A 133 -3.12 -4.50 23.41
C ASP A 133 -4.58 -4.25 23.00
N LEU A 134 -4.93 -4.55 21.75
CA LEU A 134 -6.29 -4.42 21.24
C LEU A 134 -7.17 -5.61 21.63
N LYS A 135 -6.64 -6.65 22.24
CA LYS A 135 -7.33 -7.92 22.54
C LYS A 135 -8.01 -8.50 21.30
N ALA A 136 -7.32 -8.40 20.18
CA ALA A 136 -7.81 -8.85 18.89
C ALA A 136 -7.60 -10.36 18.73
N ASP A 137 -8.59 -11.04 18.18
CA ASP A 137 -8.60 -12.49 17.94
C ASP A 137 -9.35 -12.84 16.65
N GLU A 138 -9.64 -14.10 16.42
CA GLU A 138 -10.36 -14.59 15.24
C GLU A 138 -11.80 -14.04 15.14
N SER A 139 -12.39 -13.57 16.25
CA SER A 139 -13.71 -12.94 16.27
C SER A 139 -13.67 -11.46 15.86
N THR A 140 -12.47 -10.88 15.75
CA THR A 140 -12.27 -9.47 15.39
C THR A 140 -12.85 -9.14 14.02
N ILE A 141 -13.64 -8.08 14.00
CA ILE A 141 -14.17 -7.47 12.78
C ILE A 141 -13.64 -6.06 12.70
N ASN A 142 -12.58 -5.88 11.91
CA ASN A 142 -11.93 -4.59 11.73
C ASN A 142 -12.56 -3.81 10.57
N VAL A 143 -12.93 -2.54 10.81
CA VAL A 143 -13.47 -1.65 9.78
C VAL A 143 -12.58 -0.43 9.67
N SER A 144 -11.93 -0.24 8.51
CA SER A 144 -10.98 0.85 8.33
C SER A 144 -11.12 1.55 6.97
N TRP A 145 -10.86 2.85 6.96
CA TRP A 145 -10.73 3.69 5.78
C TRP A 145 -9.29 4.19 5.57
N LEU A 146 -8.38 3.79 6.46
CA LEU A 146 -7.00 4.25 6.42
C LEU A 146 -6.29 3.86 5.12
N PRO A 147 -5.41 4.73 4.60
CA PRO A 147 -4.64 4.44 3.40
C PRO A 147 -3.74 3.21 3.56
N GLN A 148 -3.78 2.31 2.58
CA GLN A 148 -3.02 1.05 2.59
C GLN A 148 -1.50 1.24 2.47
N TYR A 149 -1.06 2.39 2.01
CA TYR A 149 0.36 2.74 1.86
C TYR A 149 0.92 3.45 3.11
N HIS A 150 0.06 3.79 4.08
CA HIS A 150 0.45 4.38 5.36
C HIS A 150 0.62 3.28 6.42
N ASP A 151 1.55 3.47 7.36
CA ASP A 151 1.87 2.49 8.41
C ASP A 151 0.65 2.06 9.23
N MET A 152 -0.18 2.99 9.73
CA MET A 152 -1.40 2.65 10.46
C MET A 152 -2.37 1.80 9.62
N GLY A 153 -2.55 2.15 8.34
CA GLY A 153 -3.41 1.37 7.45
C GLY A 153 -2.82 0.01 7.13
N LEU A 154 -1.54 -0.04 6.75
CA LEU A 154 -0.88 -1.28 6.37
C LEU A 154 -0.64 -2.19 7.57
N ILE A 155 0.10 -1.71 8.58
CA ILE A 155 0.53 -2.55 9.71
C ILE A 155 -0.64 -2.75 10.66
N GLY A 156 -1.22 -1.67 11.19
CA GLY A 156 -2.26 -1.75 12.21
C GLY A 156 -3.54 -2.40 11.67
N SER A 157 -4.00 -1.97 10.50
CA SER A 157 -5.30 -2.40 9.99
C SER A 157 -5.22 -3.72 9.20
N TYR A 158 -4.44 -3.76 8.10
CA TYR A 158 -4.41 -4.94 7.24
C TYR A 158 -3.61 -6.09 7.85
N LEU A 159 -2.35 -5.85 8.21
CA LEU A 159 -1.48 -6.91 8.75
C LEU A 159 -1.89 -7.33 10.15
N GLY A 160 -2.37 -6.40 11.00
CA GLY A 160 -2.93 -6.72 12.31
C GLY A 160 -4.14 -7.65 12.21
N THR A 161 -5.07 -7.37 11.30
CA THR A 161 -6.23 -8.24 11.06
C THR A 161 -5.81 -9.62 10.56
N LEU A 162 -4.82 -9.70 9.65
CA LEU A 162 -4.27 -10.98 9.20
C LEU A 162 -3.59 -11.73 10.35
N ARG A 163 -2.87 -11.03 11.23
CA ARG A 163 -2.14 -11.61 12.36
C ARG A 163 -3.05 -12.25 13.38
N CYS A 164 -4.20 -11.64 13.70
CA CYS A 164 -5.16 -12.20 14.64
C CYS A 164 -6.14 -13.20 14.03
N GLY A 165 -6.13 -13.41 12.70
CA GLY A 165 -7.06 -14.29 12.02
C GLY A 165 -8.48 -13.72 11.85
N GLY A 166 -8.68 -12.44 12.14
CA GLY A 166 -9.95 -11.73 12.07
C GLY A 166 -10.43 -11.42 10.66
N ARG A 167 -11.50 -10.64 10.57
CA ARG A 167 -12.09 -10.18 9.30
C ARG A 167 -11.90 -8.69 9.13
N GLY A 168 -11.53 -8.22 7.91
CA GLY A 168 -11.35 -6.82 7.61
C GLY A 168 -12.32 -6.30 6.55
N TYR A 169 -12.92 -5.15 6.81
CA TYR A 169 -13.74 -4.38 5.86
C TYR A 169 -13.08 -3.04 5.62
N TYR A 170 -12.73 -2.78 4.37
CA TYR A 170 -11.89 -1.64 4.02
C TYR A 170 -12.57 -0.73 3.02
N ALA A 171 -12.63 0.55 3.34
CA ALA A 171 -13.11 1.61 2.46
C ALA A 171 -11.94 2.41 1.86
N SER A 172 -12.16 3.07 0.74
CA SER A 172 -11.20 4.02 0.19
C SER A 172 -11.18 5.31 1.05
N PRO A 173 -10.00 5.91 1.32
CA PRO A 173 -9.91 7.21 1.98
C PRO A 173 -10.74 8.29 1.28
N LEU A 174 -10.78 8.29 -0.05
CA LEU A 174 -11.60 9.23 -0.83
C LEU A 174 -13.10 9.06 -0.58
N LYS A 175 -13.56 7.82 -0.39
CA LYS A 175 -14.96 7.55 -0.03
C LYS A 175 -15.30 8.09 1.36
N PHE A 176 -14.38 7.92 2.30
CA PHE A 176 -14.54 8.49 3.65
C PHE A 176 -14.61 10.02 3.60
N VAL A 177 -13.68 10.68 2.90
CA VAL A 177 -13.67 12.16 2.77
C VAL A 177 -14.97 12.68 2.12
N ALA A 178 -15.47 11.97 1.09
CA ALA A 178 -16.71 12.36 0.41
C ALA A 178 -17.96 12.18 1.30
N ARG A 179 -17.97 11.16 2.17
CA ARG A 179 -19.11 10.85 3.05
C ARG A 179 -18.62 10.15 4.33
N PRO A 180 -18.16 10.90 5.36
CA PRO A 180 -17.60 10.32 6.58
C PRO A 180 -18.59 9.38 7.32
N ALA A 181 -19.88 9.68 7.30
CA ALA A 181 -20.91 8.85 7.90
C ALA A 181 -20.94 7.41 7.37
N SER A 182 -20.47 7.20 6.13
CA SER A 182 -20.43 5.85 5.53
C SER A 182 -19.53 4.87 6.30
N TRP A 183 -18.54 5.37 7.02
CA TRP A 183 -17.68 4.55 7.88
C TRP A 183 -18.44 4.06 9.14
N LEU A 184 -19.18 4.94 9.82
CA LEU A 184 -20.01 4.56 10.96
C LEU A 184 -21.12 3.58 10.55
N GLU A 185 -21.74 3.83 9.38
CA GLU A 185 -22.74 2.92 8.81
C GLU A 185 -22.14 1.53 8.55
N ALA A 186 -20.93 1.47 7.98
CA ALA A 186 -20.24 0.20 7.74
C ALA A 186 -19.94 -0.54 9.06
N ILE A 187 -19.42 0.16 10.11
CA ILE A 187 -19.20 -0.42 11.43
C ILE A 187 -20.50 -1.03 11.98
N SER A 188 -21.60 -0.29 11.91
CA SER A 188 -22.90 -0.74 12.40
C SER A 188 -23.42 -1.94 11.61
N GLN A 189 -23.30 -1.89 10.26
CA GLN A 189 -23.83 -2.94 9.38
C GLN A 189 -23.10 -4.28 9.56
N VAL A 190 -21.79 -4.25 9.71
CA VAL A 190 -20.99 -5.48 9.86
C VAL A 190 -20.76 -5.87 11.32
N ARG A 191 -21.28 -5.08 12.27
CA ARG A 191 -20.99 -5.20 13.70
C ARG A 191 -19.50 -5.18 14.00
N GLY A 192 -18.81 -4.17 13.44
CA GLY A 192 -17.36 -3.99 13.61
C GLY A 192 -16.98 -3.89 15.09
N THR A 193 -15.97 -4.65 15.49
CA THR A 193 -15.45 -4.66 16.86
C THR A 193 -14.27 -3.73 17.03
N HIS A 194 -13.49 -3.52 15.97
CA HIS A 194 -12.27 -2.72 15.96
C HIS A 194 -12.29 -1.73 14.79
N SER A 195 -11.74 -0.56 15.03
CA SER A 195 -11.52 0.46 14.01
C SER A 195 -10.40 1.40 14.44
N GLN A 196 -9.44 1.63 13.55
CA GLN A 196 -8.40 2.63 13.74
C GLN A 196 -8.72 3.87 12.91
N THR A 197 -8.44 5.05 13.46
CA THR A 197 -8.66 6.36 12.84
C THR A 197 -7.46 7.26 12.99
#